data_f48c0827e4edb6f8fa95d76dfec2a99a
#
_entry.id   f48c0827e4edb6f8fa95d76dfec2a99a
#
_cell.length_a   1.000
_cell.length_b   1.000
_cell.length_c   1.000
_cell.angle_alpha   90.00
_cell.angle_beta   90.00
_cell.angle_gamma   90.00
#
_symmetry.space_group_name_H-M   'P 1'
#
loop_
_entity.id
_entity.type
_entity.pdbx_description
1 polymer ?
#
loop_
_entity_poly.entity_id
_entity_poly.type
_entity_poly.pdbx_seq_one_letter_code
_entity_poly.pdbx_strand_id
1 'polypeptide(L)'
;MAISVEKKGAENNDNALNKKEAALIKNRKALIYGVLAIIIIIAGYLAYKTYYAEPREDEASTAIAKGQDYFANQQFDKAFNGDGAGFKGFKAITSDYSGTKAGNLANLYAGLCCANLDKWKEAASYLENYSSADDMMISPAAVAALGDAYAHLNQLDKA
;
A
#
# COMPACT_ATOMS: atom_id res chain seq x y z
N MET A 1 16.99 31.58 54.35
CA MET A 1 15.74 31.52 53.53
C MET A 1 15.83 30.51 52.35
N ALA A 2 17.01 30.16 51.85
CA ALA A 2 17.18 29.21 50.72
C ALA A 2 16.87 27.74 51.05
N ILE A 3 17.20 27.24 52.24
CA ILE A 3 17.05 25.84 52.66
C ILE A 3 15.57 25.37 52.78
N SER A 4 14.65 26.28 53.09
CA SER A 4 13.22 25.94 53.23
C SER A 4 12.50 25.82 51.87
N VAL A 5 13.01 26.45 50.81
CA VAL A 5 12.44 26.37 49.47
C VAL A 5 12.84 25.06 48.77
N GLU A 6 14.08 24.63 48.96
CA GLU A 6 14.61 23.39 48.39
C GLU A 6 13.93 22.14 48.99
N LYS A 7 13.65 22.14 50.28
CA LYS A 7 12.94 21.07 50.96
C LYS A 7 11.47 20.94 50.52
N LYS A 8 10.82 22.08 50.23
CA LYS A 8 9.43 22.09 49.74
C LYS A 8 9.30 21.62 48.28
N GLY A 9 10.34 21.82 47.46
CA GLY A 9 10.42 21.35 46.08
C GLY A 9 10.61 19.81 45.99
N ALA A 10 11.46 19.24 46.84
CA ALA A 10 11.70 17.78 46.94
C ALA A 10 10.43 17.06 47.43
N GLU A 11 9.78 17.57 48.47
CA GLU A 11 8.57 16.97 49.05
C GLU A 11 7.37 17.00 48.10
N ASN A 12 7.26 18.02 47.24
CA ASN A 12 6.24 18.08 46.18
C ASN A 12 6.51 17.09 45.05
N ASN A 13 7.78 16.86 44.70
CA ASN A 13 8.15 15.86 43.69
C ASN A 13 7.90 14.43 44.17
N ASP A 14 8.25 14.13 45.43
CA ASP A 14 8.01 12.81 46.02
C ASP A 14 6.51 12.51 46.15
N ASN A 15 5.70 13.50 46.52
CA ASN A 15 4.24 13.35 46.57
C ASN A 15 3.61 13.17 45.16
N ALA A 16 4.16 13.82 44.13
CA ALA A 16 3.70 13.64 42.73
C ALA A 16 4.08 12.28 42.18
N LEU A 17 5.28 11.77 42.49
CA LEU A 17 5.74 10.45 42.15
C LEU A 17 4.90 9.37 42.82
N ASN A 18 4.70 9.47 44.14
CA ASN A 18 3.88 8.53 44.92
C ASN A 18 2.42 8.48 44.44
N LYS A 19 1.82 9.61 44.01
CA LYS A 19 0.47 9.64 43.42
C LYS A 19 0.42 8.91 42.06
N LYS A 20 1.44 9.09 41.22
CA LYS A 20 1.54 8.39 39.91
C LYS A 20 1.73 6.89 40.10
N GLU A 21 2.60 6.50 41.00
CA GLU A 21 2.80 5.08 41.37
C GLU A 21 1.53 4.44 41.93
N ALA A 22 0.84 5.12 42.85
CA ALA A 22 -0.43 4.63 43.40
C ALA A 22 -1.52 4.49 42.31
N ALA A 23 -1.58 5.40 41.34
CA ALA A 23 -2.50 5.30 40.21
C ALA A 23 -2.15 4.14 39.26
N LEU A 24 -0.87 3.90 39.02
CA LEU A 24 -0.39 2.74 38.27
C LEU A 24 -0.72 1.42 38.96
N ILE A 25 -0.51 1.32 40.27
CA ILE A 25 -0.82 0.13 41.06
C ILE A 25 -2.34 -0.12 41.09
N LYS A 26 -3.15 0.94 41.24
CA LYS A 26 -4.61 0.84 41.23
C LYS A 26 -5.15 0.32 39.89
N ASN A 27 -4.55 0.75 38.80
CA ASN A 27 -4.98 0.41 37.43
C ASN A 27 -4.14 -0.70 36.76
N ARG A 28 -3.29 -1.41 37.54
CA ARG A 28 -2.36 -2.43 37.01
C ARG A 28 -3.04 -3.48 36.12
N LYS A 29 -4.26 -3.90 36.46
CA LYS A 29 -5.01 -4.87 35.65
C LYS A 29 -5.39 -4.27 34.29
N ALA A 30 -5.86 -3.04 34.27
CA ALA A 30 -6.19 -2.34 33.02
C ALA A 30 -4.94 -2.13 32.15
N LEU A 31 -3.81 -1.81 32.75
CA LEU A 31 -2.52 -1.68 32.04
C LEU A 31 -2.08 -3.03 31.45
N ILE A 32 -2.18 -4.11 32.21
CA ILE A 32 -1.83 -5.46 31.73
C ILE A 32 -2.75 -5.84 30.55
N TYR A 33 -4.06 -5.65 30.66
CA TYR A 33 -4.99 -5.92 29.56
C TYR A 33 -4.72 -5.04 28.33
N GLY A 34 -4.36 -3.77 28.53
CA GLY A 34 -3.97 -2.87 27.45
C GLY A 34 -2.72 -3.36 26.71
N VAL A 35 -1.69 -3.76 27.44
CA VAL A 35 -0.45 -4.33 26.86
C VAL A 35 -0.74 -5.64 26.13
N LEU A 36 -1.53 -6.55 26.73
CA LEU A 36 -1.92 -7.79 26.08
C LEU A 36 -2.69 -7.55 24.79
N ALA A 37 -3.61 -6.61 24.76
CA ALA A 37 -4.36 -6.25 23.56
C ALA A 37 -3.41 -5.76 22.44
N ILE A 38 -2.43 -4.92 22.78
CA ILE A 38 -1.42 -4.44 21.82
C ILE A 38 -0.59 -5.62 21.27
N ILE A 39 -0.16 -6.54 22.13
CA ILE A 39 0.60 -7.72 21.72
C ILE A 39 -0.22 -8.58 20.76
N ILE A 40 -1.50 -8.81 21.05
CA ILE A 40 -2.39 -9.57 20.17
C ILE A 40 -2.56 -8.90 18.81
N ILE A 41 -2.71 -7.57 18.78
CA ILE A 41 -2.82 -6.81 17.52
C ILE A 41 -1.53 -6.94 16.70
N ILE A 42 -0.37 -6.78 17.34
CA ILE A 42 0.93 -6.91 16.67
C ILE A 42 1.13 -8.34 16.16
N ALA A 43 0.85 -9.34 16.97
CA ALA A 43 0.97 -10.76 16.58
C ALA A 43 0.03 -11.09 15.41
N GLY A 44 -1.22 -10.61 15.44
CA GLY A 44 -2.18 -10.76 14.35
C GLY A 44 -1.71 -10.08 13.07
N TYR A 45 -1.17 -8.87 13.16
CA TYR A 45 -0.61 -8.15 12.02
C TYR A 45 0.60 -8.89 11.41
N LEU A 46 1.53 -9.37 12.24
CA LEU A 46 2.69 -10.13 11.78
C LEU A 46 2.27 -11.44 11.11
N ALA A 47 1.32 -12.16 11.72
CA ALA A 47 0.79 -13.38 11.13
C ALA A 47 0.12 -13.11 9.77
N TYR A 48 -0.72 -12.09 9.68
CA TYR A 48 -1.34 -11.68 8.42
C TYR A 48 -0.29 -11.33 7.36
N LYS A 49 0.71 -10.54 7.73
CA LYS A 49 1.78 -10.13 6.82
C LYS A 49 2.54 -11.34 6.28
N THR A 50 3.05 -12.21 7.17
CA THR A 50 3.94 -13.33 6.78
C THR A 50 3.20 -14.46 6.09
N TYR A 51 1.97 -14.81 6.55
CA TYR A 51 1.25 -15.97 6.02
C TYR A 51 0.28 -15.65 4.88
N TYR A 52 -0.08 -14.39 4.70
CA TYR A 52 -1.05 -14.01 3.67
C TYR A 52 -0.52 -12.96 2.70
N ALA A 53 0.00 -11.83 3.20
CA ALA A 53 0.37 -10.71 2.34
C ALA A 53 1.66 -10.97 1.54
N GLU A 54 2.71 -11.51 2.16
CA GLU A 54 3.99 -11.79 1.48
C GLU A 54 3.87 -12.87 0.41
N PRO A 55 3.29 -14.07 0.65
CA PRO A 55 3.11 -15.07 -0.40
C PRO A 55 2.27 -14.57 -1.58
N ARG A 56 1.25 -13.76 -1.29
CA ARG A 56 0.39 -13.18 -2.31
C ARG A 56 1.12 -12.13 -3.16
N GLU A 57 2.03 -11.36 -2.57
CA GLU A 57 2.89 -10.41 -3.29
C GLU A 57 3.90 -11.15 -4.19
N ASP A 58 4.48 -12.25 -3.70
CA ASP A 58 5.44 -13.05 -4.46
C ASP A 58 4.78 -13.72 -5.68
N GLU A 59 3.58 -14.26 -5.50
CA GLU A 59 2.78 -14.81 -6.61
C GLU A 59 2.43 -13.73 -7.63
N ALA A 60 1.99 -12.57 -7.17
CA ALA A 60 1.65 -11.44 -8.03
C ALA A 60 2.87 -10.93 -8.80
N SER A 61 4.03 -10.82 -8.14
CA SER A 61 5.29 -10.39 -8.75
C SER A 61 5.75 -11.36 -9.82
N THR A 62 5.60 -12.66 -9.58
CA THR A 62 5.91 -13.69 -10.57
C THR A 62 4.95 -13.63 -11.77
N ALA A 63 3.67 -13.43 -11.51
CA ALA A 63 2.67 -13.32 -12.56
C ALA A 63 2.90 -12.09 -13.45
N ILE A 64 3.28 -10.95 -12.88
CA ILE A 64 3.49 -9.72 -13.64
C ILE A 64 4.73 -9.79 -14.54
N ALA A 65 5.78 -10.49 -14.12
CA ALA A 65 7.04 -10.60 -14.87
C ALA A 65 6.80 -11.14 -16.29
N LYS A 66 5.98 -12.19 -16.45
CA LYS A 66 5.64 -12.74 -17.77
C LYS A 66 4.86 -11.73 -18.64
N GLY A 67 4.01 -10.93 -18.03
CA GLY A 67 3.29 -9.85 -18.72
C GLY A 67 4.23 -8.74 -19.20
N GLN A 68 5.23 -8.41 -18.41
CA GLN A 68 6.27 -7.44 -18.79
C GLN A 68 7.07 -7.90 -19.99
N ASP A 69 7.37 -9.20 -20.11
CA ASP A 69 8.04 -9.76 -21.28
C ASP A 69 7.17 -9.60 -22.53
N TYR A 70 5.87 -9.90 -22.46
CA TYR A 70 4.95 -9.66 -23.57
C TYR A 70 4.85 -8.18 -23.94
N PHE A 71 4.79 -7.31 -22.92
CA PHE A 71 4.75 -5.86 -23.12
C PHE A 71 6.01 -5.34 -23.81
N ALA A 72 7.19 -5.75 -23.34
CA ALA A 72 8.48 -5.37 -23.93
C ALA A 72 8.62 -5.82 -25.41
N ASN A 73 8.01 -6.96 -25.75
CA ASN A 73 7.94 -7.47 -27.11
C ASN A 73 6.76 -6.91 -27.94
N GLN A 74 6.10 -5.84 -27.45
CA GLN A 74 4.96 -5.18 -28.09
C GLN A 74 3.76 -6.11 -28.36
N GLN A 75 3.66 -7.24 -27.64
CA GLN A 75 2.53 -8.15 -27.71
C GLN A 75 1.43 -7.72 -26.72
N PHE A 76 0.94 -6.48 -26.91
CA PHE A 76 0.05 -5.80 -25.97
C PHE A 76 -1.26 -6.57 -25.71
N ASP A 77 -1.81 -7.23 -26.70
CA ASP A 77 -3.03 -8.03 -26.53
C ASP A 77 -2.78 -9.24 -25.61
N LYS A 78 -1.67 -9.97 -25.81
CA LYS A 78 -1.31 -11.08 -24.92
C LYS A 78 -0.94 -10.58 -23.53
N ALA A 79 -0.22 -9.45 -23.45
CA ALA A 79 0.11 -8.84 -22.17
C ALA A 79 -1.16 -8.48 -21.37
N PHE A 80 -2.17 -7.96 -22.06
CA PHE A 80 -3.42 -7.53 -21.43
C PHE A 80 -4.36 -8.68 -21.13
N ASN A 81 -4.68 -9.52 -22.13
CA ASN A 81 -5.71 -10.57 -22.04
C ASN A 81 -5.18 -11.95 -21.62
N GLY A 82 -3.85 -12.16 -21.69
CA GLY A 82 -3.23 -13.47 -21.47
C GLY A 82 -2.88 -14.20 -22.74
N ASP A 83 -2.11 -15.30 -22.60
CA ASP A 83 -1.56 -16.06 -23.71
C ASP A 83 -2.33 -17.37 -24.01
N GLY A 84 -3.35 -17.68 -23.21
CA GLY A 84 -4.07 -18.95 -23.29
C GLY A 84 -3.26 -20.18 -22.86
N ALA A 85 -1.97 -20.01 -22.48
CA ALA A 85 -1.03 -21.07 -22.13
C ALA A 85 -0.47 -20.96 -20.70
N GLY A 86 -1.24 -20.30 -19.80
CA GLY A 86 -0.94 -20.19 -18.37
C GLY A 86 -0.68 -18.77 -17.86
N PHE A 87 -0.44 -17.81 -18.72
CA PHE A 87 -0.43 -16.40 -18.33
C PHE A 87 -1.83 -15.79 -18.50
N LYS A 88 -2.40 -15.30 -17.40
CA LYS A 88 -3.78 -14.80 -17.36
C LYS A 88 -3.97 -13.37 -17.92
N GLY A 89 -2.88 -12.63 -18.15
CA GLY A 89 -2.90 -11.23 -18.56
C GLY A 89 -2.98 -10.23 -17.40
N PHE A 90 -2.52 -9.01 -17.66
CA PHE A 90 -2.58 -7.94 -16.65
C PHE A 90 -4.00 -7.67 -16.17
N LYS A 91 -5.00 -7.76 -17.04
CA LYS A 91 -6.41 -7.61 -16.69
C LYS A 91 -6.84 -8.55 -15.55
N ALA A 92 -6.43 -9.81 -15.57
CA ALA A 92 -6.76 -10.76 -14.51
C ALA A 92 -5.92 -10.48 -13.26
N ILE A 93 -4.63 -10.11 -13.43
CA ILE A 93 -3.72 -9.82 -12.32
C ILE A 93 -4.23 -8.64 -11.48
N THR A 94 -4.78 -7.58 -12.08
CA THR A 94 -5.35 -6.45 -11.35
C THR A 94 -6.48 -6.87 -10.40
N SER A 95 -7.28 -7.86 -10.78
CA SER A 95 -8.38 -8.39 -9.97
C SER A 95 -7.91 -9.42 -8.95
N ASP A 96 -7.13 -10.42 -9.41
CA ASP A 96 -6.69 -11.56 -8.61
C ASP A 96 -5.77 -11.11 -7.47
N TYR A 97 -4.96 -10.07 -7.68
CA TYR A 97 -3.97 -9.56 -6.74
C TYR A 97 -4.21 -8.10 -6.33
N SER A 98 -5.47 -7.68 -6.32
CA SER A 98 -5.83 -6.35 -5.80
C SER A 98 -5.32 -6.17 -4.37
N GLY A 99 -4.75 -5.00 -4.05
CA GLY A 99 -4.15 -4.70 -2.75
C GLY A 99 -2.70 -5.14 -2.57
N THR A 100 -2.08 -5.82 -3.55
CA THR A 100 -0.63 -6.05 -3.61
C THR A 100 0.07 -4.92 -4.41
N LYS A 101 1.36 -4.73 -4.18
CA LYS A 101 2.16 -3.77 -4.97
C LYS A 101 2.25 -4.19 -6.43
N ALA A 102 2.43 -5.48 -6.69
CA ALA A 102 2.45 -6.02 -8.04
C ALA A 102 1.08 -5.87 -8.73
N GLY A 103 -0.04 -6.09 -8.02
CA GLY A 103 -1.37 -5.82 -8.54
C GLY A 103 -1.60 -4.33 -8.87
N ASN A 104 -1.07 -3.43 -8.05
CA ASN A 104 -1.08 -2.01 -8.36
C ASN A 104 -0.26 -1.69 -9.63
N LEU A 105 0.93 -2.27 -9.77
CA LEU A 105 1.75 -2.13 -10.97
C LEU A 105 1.08 -2.76 -12.21
N ALA A 106 0.30 -3.83 -12.04
CA ALA A 106 -0.49 -4.41 -13.12
C ALA A 106 -1.55 -3.45 -13.67
N ASN A 107 -2.12 -2.56 -12.84
CA ASN A 107 -3.02 -1.50 -13.34
C ASN A 107 -2.30 -0.57 -14.31
N LEU A 108 -1.07 -0.16 -14.02
CA LEU A 108 -0.28 0.66 -14.94
C LEU A 108 -0.05 -0.07 -16.27
N TYR A 109 0.46 -1.31 -16.23
CA TYR A 109 0.72 -2.06 -17.45
C TYR A 109 -0.56 -2.38 -18.24
N ALA A 110 -1.67 -2.67 -17.56
CA ALA A 110 -2.97 -2.85 -18.20
C ALA A 110 -3.41 -1.59 -18.94
N GLY A 111 -3.28 -0.43 -18.29
CA GLY A 111 -3.58 0.86 -18.89
C GLY A 111 -2.71 1.17 -20.11
N LEU A 112 -1.39 0.94 -20.00
CA LEU A 112 -0.46 1.13 -21.12
C LEU A 112 -0.74 0.15 -22.27
N CYS A 113 -1.09 -1.12 -21.99
CA CYS A 113 -1.52 -2.04 -23.03
C CYS A 113 -2.78 -1.55 -23.74
N CYS A 114 -3.78 -1.11 -22.99
CA CYS A 114 -5.02 -0.57 -23.54
C CYS A 114 -4.75 0.67 -24.41
N ALA A 115 -3.88 1.58 -23.98
CA ALA A 115 -3.49 2.75 -24.78
C ALA A 115 -2.84 2.35 -26.11
N ASN A 116 -1.92 1.37 -26.09
CA ASN A 116 -1.29 0.85 -27.31
C ASN A 116 -2.24 0.04 -28.22
N LEU A 117 -3.39 -0.36 -27.71
CA LEU A 117 -4.46 -1.03 -28.46
C LEU A 117 -5.60 -0.08 -28.84
N ASP A 118 -5.39 1.23 -28.73
CA ASP A 118 -6.39 2.30 -28.99
C ASP A 118 -7.66 2.22 -28.12
N LYS A 119 -7.59 1.50 -26.99
CA LYS A 119 -8.70 1.35 -26.04
C LYS A 119 -8.63 2.43 -24.96
N TRP A 120 -8.69 3.70 -25.35
CA TRP A 120 -8.41 4.86 -24.50
C TRP A 120 -9.30 4.93 -23.24
N LYS A 121 -10.56 4.53 -23.33
CA LYS A 121 -11.48 4.53 -22.20
C LYS A 121 -11.06 3.50 -21.14
N GLU A 122 -10.67 2.31 -21.57
CA GLU A 122 -10.16 1.27 -20.66
C GLU A 122 -8.79 1.67 -20.11
N ALA A 123 -7.93 2.27 -20.95
CA ALA A 123 -6.64 2.79 -20.54
C ALA A 123 -6.78 3.77 -19.38
N ALA A 124 -7.64 4.80 -19.54
CA ALA A 124 -7.90 5.78 -18.47
C ALA A 124 -8.38 5.09 -17.17
N SER A 125 -9.31 4.14 -17.28
CA SER A 125 -9.85 3.44 -16.11
C SER A 125 -8.79 2.65 -15.35
N TYR A 126 -7.88 1.94 -16.02
CA TYR A 126 -6.79 1.23 -15.36
C TYR A 126 -5.74 2.17 -14.77
N LEU A 127 -5.41 3.26 -15.48
CA LEU A 127 -4.45 4.25 -15.01
C LEU A 127 -4.99 5.04 -13.80
N GLU A 128 -6.29 5.32 -13.73
CA GLU A 128 -6.95 5.89 -12.56
C GLU A 128 -6.86 4.97 -11.33
N ASN A 129 -6.90 3.66 -11.54
CA ASN A 129 -6.79 2.68 -10.47
C ASN A 129 -5.33 2.44 -10.00
N TYR A 130 -4.35 2.98 -10.71
CA TYR A 130 -2.96 2.95 -10.25
C TYR A 130 -2.75 3.94 -9.12
N SER A 131 -2.33 3.44 -7.97
CA SER A 131 -1.94 4.29 -6.83
C SER A 131 -0.47 4.65 -6.94
N SER A 132 -0.17 5.94 -7.02
CA SER A 132 1.20 6.45 -7.05
C SER A 132 2.00 5.96 -5.85
N ALA A 133 3.22 5.49 -6.13
CA ALA A 133 4.22 5.14 -5.12
C ALA A 133 5.20 6.31 -4.92
N ASP A 134 5.98 6.27 -3.86
CA ASP A 134 7.07 7.23 -3.66
C ASP A 134 8.26 6.81 -4.54
N ASP A 135 8.12 6.99 -5.86
CA ASP A 135 9.13 6.70 -6.87
C ASP A 135 9.30 7.88 -7.83
N MET A 136 10.48 8.00 -8.41
CA MET A 136 10.85 9.14 -9.26
C MET A 136 10.54 8.93 -10.75
N MET A 137 10.15 7.74 -11.18
CA MET A 137 10.03 7.39 -12.61
C MET A 137 8.65 6.84 -12.97
N ILE A 138 8.16 5.86 -12.23
CA ILE A 138 6.95 5.11 -12.59
C ILE A 138 5.70 5.95 -12.34
N SER A 139 5.59 6.59 -11.17
CA SER A 139 4.43 7.42 -10.83
C SER A 139 4.26 8.62 -11.74
N PRO A 140 5.29 9.41 -12.09
CA PRO A 140 5.16 10.46 -13.09
C PRO A 140 4.79 9.95 -14.49
N ALA A 141 5.34 8.79 -14.89
CA ALA A 141 5.00 8.18 -16.17
C ALA A 141 3.53 7.72 -16.24
N ALA A 142 3.00 7.19 -15.13
CA ALA A 142 1.60 6.80 -15.02
C ALA A 142 0.66 8.03 -15.15
N VAL A 143 1.02 9.15 -14.51
CA VAL A 143 0.26 10.41 -14.61
C VAL A 143 0.28 10.94 -16.04
N ALA A 144 1.43 10.92 -16.70
CA ALA A 144 1.54 11.36 -18.10
C ALA A 144 0.68 10.48 -19.03
N ALA A 145 0.74 9.14 -18.86
CA ALA A 145 -0.07 8.22 -19.64
C ALA A 145 -1.59 8.40 -19.41
N LEU A 146 -1.99 8.76 -18.19
CA LEU A 146 -3.39 9.09 -17.88
C LEU A 146 -3.81 10.40 -18.57
N GLY A 147 -2.96 11.44 -18.55
CA GLY A 147 -3.19 12.68 -19.28
C GLY A 147 -3.36 12.43 -20.77
N ASP A 148 -2.49 11.62 -21.38
CA ASP A 148 -2.61 11.21 -22.78
C ASP A 148 -3.93 10.49 -23.07
N ALA A 149 -4.34 9.58 -22.20
CA ALA A 149 -5.62 8.87 -22.35
C ALA A 149 -6.81 9.84 -22.31
N TYR A 150 -6.80 10.82 -21.40
CA TYR A 150 -7.84 11.85 -21.35
C TYR A 150 -7.84 12.78 -22.56
N ALA A 151 -6.65 13.15 -23.07
CA ALA A 151 -6.54 13.94 -24.29
C ALA A 151 -7.16 13.21 -25.49
N HIS A 152 -6.88 11.92 -25.66
CA HIS A 152 -7.51 11.09 -26.70
C HIS A 152 -9.03 10.95 -26.53
N LEU A 153 -9.53 11.00 -25.30
CA LEU A 153 -10.97 11.00 -25.01
C LEU A 153 -11.62 12.38 -25.13
N ASN A 154 -10.86 13.41 -25.55
CA ASN A 154 -11.30 14.81 -25.60
C ASN A 154 -11.80 15.36 -24.25
N GLN A 155 -11.24 14.84 -23.13
CA GLN A 155 -11.50 15.29 -21.76
C GLN A 155 -10.35 16.19 -21.29
N LEU A 156 -10.16 17.34 -21.97
CA LEU A 156 -9.03 18.24 -21.77
C LEU A 156 -9.00 18.92 -20.38
N ASP A 157 -10.11 18.93 -19.69
CA ASP A 157 -10.23 19.39 -18.30
C ASP A 157 -9.59 18.44 -17.27
N LYS A 158 -9.34 17.20 -17.69
CA LYS A 158 -8.70 16.17 -16.87
C LYS A 158 -7.28 15.79 -17.32
N ALA A 159 -6.93 16.17 -18.54
CA ALA A 159 -5.60 15.90 -19.14
C ALA A 159 -4.48 16.85 -18.58
#